data_9fd5b20eb045452b2172f22e9f9ab319
#
_entry.id   9fd5b20eb045452b2172f22e9f9ab319
#
_cell.length_a   1.000
_cell.length_b   1.000
_cell.length_c   1.000
_cell.angle_alpha   90.00
_cell.angle_beta   90.00
_cell.angle_gamma   90.00
#
_symmetry.space_group_name_H-M   'P 1'
#
loop_
_entity.id
_entity.type
_entity.pdbx_description
1 polymer ?
#
loop_
_entity_poly.entity_id
_entity_poly.type
_entity_poly.pdbx_seq_one_letter_code
_entity_poly.pdbx_strand_id
1 'polypeptide(L)'
;PESYLTFGSVWYKKATDANAKMESVLDAAYRSLSKAERTEAFKAKKDADSVKASVSRKAEYDKGVQSFKSGDAAYVTGSPEQALSDYTSSKTVFAALFQEISVARQKAQEAVDAAKKRVEQSETVAQDADTQAPLGDEPVEGIEEADTTLLEADDFTEAQNSVVELDETLEGEAE
;
A
#
# COMPACT_ATOMS: atom_id res chain seq x y z
N PRO A 1 -66.09 7.06 31.81
CA PRO A 1 -65.10 6.20 31.12
C PRO A 1 -64.45 6.84 29.91
N GLU A 2 -65.09 7.79 29.21
CA GLU A 2 -64.56 8.42 28.00
C GLU A 2 -63.36 9.35 28.27
N SER A 3 -63.19 9.92 29.46
CA SER A 3 -62.07 10.82 29.76
C SER A 3 -60.70 10.11 29.79
N TYR A 4 -60.63 8.82 30.12
CA TYR A 4 -59.38 8.08 30.15
C TYR A 4 -58.88 7.71 28.72
N LEU A 5 -59.81 7.46 27.83
CA LEU A 5 -59.50 7.15 26.42
C LEU A 5 -58.95 8.40 25.68
N THR A 6 -59.52 9.58 25.95
CA THR A 6 -59.06 10.85 25.41
C THR A 6 -57.70 11.25 25.98
N PHE A 7 -57.46 11.02 27.25
CA PHE A 7 -56.20 11.31 27.90
C PHE A 7 -55.06 10.42 27.33
N GLY A 8 -55.31 9.12 27.20
CA GLY A 8 -54.36 8.19 26.60
C GLY A 8 -53.99 8.54 25.13
N SER A 9 -54.97 8.93 24.32
CA SER A 9 -54.73 9.34 22.93
C SER A 9 -53.89 10.61 22.81
N VAL A 10 -54.08 11.58 23.71
CA VAL A 10 -53.25 12.80 23.73
C VAL A 10 -51.81 12.52 24.12
N TRP A 11 -51.59 11.66 25.09
CA TRP A 11 -50.23 11.26 25.48
C TRP A 11 -49.53 10.46 24.38
N TYR A 12 -50.21 9.52 23.75
CA TYR A 12 -49.69 8.77 22.60
C TYR A 12 -49.27 9.70 21.47
N LYS A 13 -50.14 10.65 21.11
CA LYS A 13 -49.81 11.64 20.07
C LYS A 13 -48.58 12.47 20.43
N LYS A 14 -48.49 12.98 21.67
CA LYS A 14 -47.33 13.76 22.11
C LYS A 14 -46.04 12.93 22.08
N ALA A 15 -46.09 11.65 22.48
CA ALA A 15 -44.93 10.76 22.39
C ALA A 15 -44.52 10.51 20.97
N THR A 16 -45.48 10.28 20.04
CA THR A 16 -45.20 10.12 18.60
C THR A 16 -44.60 11.38 18.00
N ASP A 17 -45.16 12.55 18.30
CA ASP A 17 -44.63 13.83 17.83
C ASP A 17 -43.22 14.12 18.38
N ALA A 18 -42.94 13.74 19.64
CA ALA A 18 -41.61 13.88 20.22
C ALA A 18 -40.58 12.95 19.55
N ASN A 19 -40.95 11.69 19.30
CA ASN A 19 -40.11 10.75 18.56
C ASN A 19 -39.81 11.25 17.15
N ALA A 20 -40.81 11.71 16.39
CA ALA A 20 -40.62 12.24 15.05
C ALA A 20 -39.69 13.46 15.02
N LYS A 21 -39.77 14.34 16.03
CA LYS A 21 -38.83 15.45 16.16
C LYS A 21 -37.41 14.98 16.47
N MET A 22 -37.26 13.99 17.34
CA MET A 22 -35.96 13.42 17.67
C MET A 22 -35.32 12.76 16.47
N GLU A 23 -36.06 11.96 15.71
CA GLU A 23 -35.62 11.37 14.44
C GLU A 23 -35.18 12.42 13.43
N SER A 24 -35.92 13.50 13.27
CA SER A 24 -35.56 14.62 12.40
C SER A 24 -34.26 15.31 12.82
N VAL A 25 -34.03 15.50 14.10
CA VAL A 25 -32.76 16.07 14.62
C VAL A 25 -31.61 15.13 14.40
N LEU A 26 -31.80 13.83 14.66
CA LEU A 26 -30.77 12.81 14.42
C LEU A 26 -30.42 12.72 12.93
N ASP A 27 -31.41 12.68 12.06
CA ASP A 27 -31.17 12.67 10.59
C ASP A 27 -30.37 13.89 10.15
N ALA A 28 -30.72 15.08 10.61
CA ALA A 28 -29.99 16.31 10.31
C ALA A 28 -28.54 16.26 10.83
N ALA A 29 -28.33 15.75 12.03
CA ALA A 29 -27.00 15.57 12.62
C ALA A 29 -26.15 14.56 11.81
N TYR A 30 -26.70 13.40 11.48
CA TYR A 30 -26.01 12.40 10.66
C TYR A 30 -25.69 12.92 9.26
N ARG A 31 -26.59 13.68 8.64
CA ARG A 31 -26.31 14.35 7.34
C ARG A 31 -25.15 15.33 7.42
N SER A 32 -25.06 16.09 8.48
CA SER A 32 -23.95 17.02 8.71
C SER A 32 -22.63 16.28 8.92
N LEU A 33 -22.64 15.28 9.81
CA LEU A 33 -21.45 14.46 10.12
C LEU A 33 -20.96 13.67 8.90
N SER A 34 -21.87 13.04 8.17
CA SER A 34 -21.49 12.26 6.97
C SER A 34 -20.88 13.13 5.87
N LYS A 35 -21.33 14.39 5.69
CA LYS A 35 -20.68 15.34 4.78
C LYS A 35 -19.26 15.68 5.20
N ALA A 36 -19.05 15.93 6.48
CA ALA A 36 -17.72 16.21 7.01
C ALA A 36 -16.80 14.99 6.84
N GLU A 37 -17.28 13.81 7.22
CA GLU A 37 -16.52 12.56 7.11
C GLU A 37 -16.20 12.19 5.66
N ARG A 38 -17.13 12.45 4.72
CA ARG A 38 -16.87 12.30 3.28
C ARG A 38 -15.66 13.13 2.83
N THR A 39 -15.57 14.35 3.31
CA THR A 39 -14.45 15.25 2.98
C THR A 39 -13.13 14.70 3.52
N GLU A 40 -13.13 14.20 4.77
CA GLU A 40 -11.95 13.59 5.37
C GLU A 40 -11.56 12.27 4.69
N ALA A 41 -12.53 11.43 4.32
CA ALA A 41 -12.28 10.21 3.56
C ALA A 41 -11.69 10.51 2.17
N PHE A 42 -12.18 11.56 1.51
CA PHE A 42 -11.62 11.99 0.23
C PHE A 42 -10.19 12.53 0.36
N LYS A 43 -9.89 13.25 1.44
CA LYS A 43 -8.52 13.70 1.75
C LYS A 43 -7.59 12.50 1.98
N ALA A 44 -8.01 11.55 2.83
CA ALA A 44 -7.25 10.33 3.07
C ALA A 44 -7.00 9.53 1.77
N LYS A 45 -7.99 9.50 0.85
CA LYS A 45 -7.80 8.91 -0.47
C LYS A 45 -6.71 9.62 -1.27
N LYS A 46 -6.70 10.96 -1.30
CA LYS A 46 -5.64 11.72 -1.97
C LYS A 46 -4.26 11.44 -1.38
N ASP A 47 -4.17 11.33 -0.06
CA ASP A 47 -2.92 10.98 0.61
C ASP A 47 -2.45 9.58 0.17
N ALA A 48 -3.34 8.59 0.13
CA ALA A 48 -3.05 7.25 -0.38
C ALA A 48 -2.66 7.25 -1.88
N ASP A 49 -3.29 8.10 -2.71
CA ASP A 49 -2.93 8.27 -4.12
C ASP A 49 -1.51 8.85 -4.28
N SER A 50 -1.09 9.77 -3.42
CA SER A 50 0.25 10.38 -3.43
C SER A 50 1.37 9.34 -3.24
N VAL A 51 1.09 8.28 -2.50
CA VAL A 51 2.02 7.16 -2.30
C VAL A 51 1.81 6.02 -3.30
N LYS A 52 0.94 6.19 -4.30
CA LYS A 52 0.60 5.19 -5.33
C LYS A 52 0.02 3.88 -4.73
N ALA A 53 -0.82 4.01 -3.70
CA ALA A 53 -1.47 2.88 -3.05
C ALA A 53 -2.33 2.06 -4.02
N SER A 54 -2.98 2.71 -4.99
CA SER A 54 -3.77 2.05 -6.04
C SER A 54 -2.99 1.04 -6.90
N VAL A 55 -1.66 1.17 -6.95
CA VAL A 55 -0.78 0.25 -7.67
C VAL A 55 -0.16 -0.78 -6.74
N SER A 56 0.38 -0.34 -5.60
CA SER A 56 1.14 -1.19 -4.68
C SER A 56 0.25 -2.07 -3.79
N ARG A 57 -0.97 -1.64 -3.49
CA ARG A 57 -1.95 -2.31 -2.63
C ARG A 57 -3.36 -2.25 -3.24
N LYS A 58 -3.47 -2.71 -4.48
CA LYS A 58 -4.71 -2.56 -5.26
C LYS A 58 -5.94 -3.13 -4.57
N ALA A 59 -5.85 -4.32 -3.98
CA ALA A 59 -7.00 -4.99 -3.37
C ALA A 59 -7.57 -4.23 -2.16
N GLU A 60 -6.69 -3.71 -1.31
CA GLU A 60 -7.07 -2.90 -0.14
C GLU A 60 -7.57 -1.53 -0.57
N TYR A 61 -6.91 -0.93 -1.56
CA TYR A 61 -7.34 0.35 -2.13
C TYR A 61 -8.75 0.26 -2.73
N ASP A 62 -9.05 -0.79 -3.48
CA ASP A 62 -10.38 -1.03 -4.07
C ASP A 62 -11.46 -1.18 -2.98
N LYS A 63 -11.15 -1.80 -1.83
CA LYS A 63 -12.06 -1.86 -0.67
C LYS A 63 -12.38 -0.46 -0.15
N GLY A 64 -11.37 0.40 0.00
CA GLY A 64 -11.57 1.79 0.40
C GLY A 64 -12.46 2.55 -0.58
N VAL A 65 -12.25 2.37 -1.88
CA VAL A 65 -13.08 2.98 -2.93
C VAL A 65 -14.51 2.45 -2.89
N GLN A 66 -14.70 1.16 -2.65
CA GLN A 66 -16.03 0.56 -2.54
C GLN A 66 -16.81 1.09 -1.34
N SER A 67 -16.16 1.18 -0.18
CA SER A 67 -16.78 1.79 1.02
C SER A 67 -17.16 3.25 0.76
N PHE A 68 -16.31 4.03 0.07
CA PHE A 68 -16.62 5.40 -0.29
C PHE A 68 -17.87 5.50 -1.18
N LYS A 69 -17.95 4.65 -2.20
CA LYS A 69 -19.12 4.60 -3.10
C LYS A 69 -20.39 4.14 -2.39
N SER A 70 -20.27 3.17 -1.47
CA SER A 70 -21.40 2.75 -0.61
C SER A 70 -21.91 3.90 0.24
N GLY A 71 -21.01 4.69 0.82
CA GLY A 71 -21.36 5.90 1.57
C GLY A 71 -22.09 6.93 0.70
N ASP A 72 -21.62 7.17 -0.52
CA ASP A 72 -22.31 8.07 -1.46
C ASP A 72 -23.73 7.56 -1.79
N ALA A 73 -23.88 6.26 -2.03
CA ALA A 73 -25.18 5.63 -2.30
C ALA A 73 -26.11 5.73 -1.08
N ALA A 74 -25.62 5.41 0.11
CA ALA A 74 -26.38 5.48 1.36
C ALA A 74 -26.84 6.92 1.65
N TYR A 75 -25.97 7.90 1.40
CA TYR A 75 -26.34 9.30 1.57
C TYR A 75 -27.48 9.75 0.65
N VAL A 76 -27.43 9.36 -0.62
CA VAL A 76 -28.46 9.69 -1.62
C VAL A 76 -29.77 8.97 -1.33
N THR A 77 -29.72 7.74 -0.87
CA THR A 77 -30.92 6.94 -0.51
C THR A 77 -31.55 7.33 0.82
N GLY A 78 -31.00 8.32 1.52
CA GLY A 78 -31.58 8.84 2.76
C GLY A 78 -31.20 8.05 4.01
N SER A 79 -30.06 7.35 4.00
CA SER A 79 -29.49 6.61 5.13
C SER A 79 -28.17 7.28 5.62
N PRO A 80 -28.22 8.48 6.21
CA PRO A 80 -27.01 9.23 6.53
C PRO A 80 -26.15 8.60 7.63
N GLU A 81 -26.73 7.82 8.54
CA GLU A 81 -26.01 7.04 9.53
C GLU A 81 -25.13 5.97 8.86
N GLN A 82 -25.68 5.21 7.92
CA GLN A 82 -24.92 4.24 7.14
C GLN A 82 -23.85 4.93 6.30
N ALA A 83 -24.17 6.06 5.69
CA ALA A 83 -23.20 6.84 4.94
C ALA A 83 -22.00 7.28 5.81
N LEU A 84 -22.26 7.73 7.04
CA LEU A 84 -21.20 8.08 7.99
C LEU A 84 -20.30 6.89 8.31
N SER A 85 -20.87 5.72 8.55
CA SER A 85 -20.14 4.48 8.84
C SER A 85 -19.26 4.08 7.63
N ASP A 86 -19.81 4.15 6.43
CA ASP A 86 -19.11 3.77 5.21
C ASP A 86 -17.95 4.73 4.89
N TYR A 87 -18.14 6.05 5.06
CA TYR A 87 -17.06 7.02 4.91
C TYR A 87 -15.97 6.86 5.95
N THR A 88 -16.33 6.57 7.20
CA THR A 88 -15.37 6.30 8.28
C THR A 88 -14.53 5.06 7.95
N SER A 89 -15.16 4.00 7.45
CA SER A 89 -14.49 2.79 7.00
C SER A 89 -13.52 3.09 5.84
N SER A 90 -13.97 3.84 4.84
CA SER A 90 -13.15 4.26 3.71
C SER A 90 -11.93 5.08 4.15
N LYS A 91 -12.14 6.09 5.02
CA LYS A 91 -11.06 6.91 5.59
C LYS A 91 -10.01 6.05 6.30
N THR A 92 -10.46 5.13 7.12
CA THR A 92 -9.57 4.23 7.88
C THR A 92 -8.70 3.39 6.95
N VAL A 93 -9.27 2.82 5.90
CA VAL A 93 -8.53 2.03 4.90
C VAL A 93 -7.48 2.88 4.19
N PHE A 94 -7.83 4.07 3.70
CA PHE A 94 -6.89 4.92 2.99
C PHE A 94 -5.79 5.46 3.90
N ALA A 95 -6.12 5.84 5.13
CA ALA A 95 -5.13 6.30 6.11
C ALA A 95 -4.14 5.19 6.48
N ALA A 96 -4.60 3.96 6.66
CA ALA A 96 -3.75 2.81 6.92
C ALA A 96 -2.80 2.53 5.75
N LEU A 97 -3.30 2.57 4.52
CA LEU A 97 -2.49 2.39 3.30
C LEU A 97 -1.42 3.46 3.15
N PHE A 98 -1.78 4.71 3.37
CA PHE A 98 -0.82 5.82 3.34
C PHE A 98 0.30 5.61 4.36
N GLN A 99 -0.06 5.28 5.59
CA GLN A 99 0.90 5.06 6.66
C GLN A 99 1.82 3.87 6.36
N GLU A 100 1.27 2.73 5.95
CA GLU A 100 2.04 1.52 5.65
C GLU A 100 3.07 1.77 4.54
N ILE A 101 2.62 2.36 3.42
CA ILE A 101 3.47 2.59 2.26
C ILE A 101 4.52 3.67 2.55
N SER A 102 4.16 4.72 3.31
CA SER A 102 5.11 5.77 3.71
C SER A 102 6.23 5.22 4.57
N VAL A 103 5.91 4.38 5.56
CA VAL A 103 6.90 3.71 6.41
C VAL A 103 7.78 2.77 5.59
N ALA A 104 7.19 2.00 4.67
CA ALA A 104 7.96 1.10 3.80
C ALA A 104 8.95 1.88 2.90
N ARG A 105 8.52 3.01 2.33
CA ARG A 105 9.38 3.88 1.53
C ARG A 105 10.52 4.49 2.34
N GLN A 106 10.22 4.95 3.56
CA GLN A 106 11.26 5.48 4.44
C GLN A 106 12.33 4.44 4.73
N LYS A 107 11.94 3.21 5.10
CA LYS A 107 12.88 2.11 5.33
C LYS A 107 13.71 1.76 4.09
N ALA A 108 13.08 1.78 2.92
CA ALA A 108 13.79 1.55 1.66
C ALA A 108 14.82 2.66 1.39
N GLN A 109 14.46 3.92 1.64
CA GLN A 109 15.38 5.05 1.48
C GLN A 109 16.57 4.96 2.45
N GLU A 110 16.31 4.64 3.71
CA GLU A 110 17.36 4.43 4.71
C GLU A 110 18.33 3.31 4.30
N ALA A 111 17.79 2.21 3.73
CA ALA A 111 18.62 1.11 3.22
C ALA A 111 19.47 1.54 2.02
N VAL A 112 18.92 2.32 1.10
CA VAL A 112 19.68 2.88 -0.05
C VAL A 112 20.78 3.81 0.43
N ASP A 113 20.49 4.69 1.39
CA ASP A 113 21.47 5.64 1.92
C ASP A 113 22.59 4.91 2.69
N ALA A 114 22.24 3.85 3.42
CA ALA A 114 23.22 2.98 4.07
C ALA A 114 24.11 2.25 3.06
N ALA A 115 23.54 1.79 1.94
CA ALA A 115 24.30 1.13 0.87
C ALA A 115 25.26 2.12 0.20
N LYS A 116 24.82 3.35 -0.11
CA LYS A 116 25.67 4.41 -0.67
C LYS A 116 26.87 4.69 0.23
N LYS A 117 26.64 4.86 1.54
CA LYS A 117 27.72 5.07 2.50
C LYS A 117 28.75 3.94 2.51
N ARG A 118 28.30 2.68 2.37
CA ARG A 118 29.23 1.53 2.28
C ARG A 118 30.08 1.59 1.02
N VAL A 119 29.48 1.98 -0.11
CA VAL A 119 30.22 2.14 -1.37
C VAL A 119 31.29 3.21 -1.21
N GLU A 120 30.92 4.41 -0.70
CA GLU A 120 31.85 5.51 -0.45
C GLU A 120 33.01 5.09 0.49
N GLN A 121 32.69 4.37 1.56
CA GLN A 121 33.69 3.84 2.49
C GLN A 121 34.61 2.82 1.79
N SER A 122 34.06 1.95 0.96
CA SER A 122 34.83 0.97 0.21
C SER A 122 35.77 1.64 -0.80
N GLU A 123 35.32 2.66 -1.49
CA GLU A 123 36.17 3.46 -2.39
C GLU A 123 37.32 4.12 -1.64
N THR A 124 37.06 4.69 -0.46
CA THR A 124 38.10 5.31 0.37
C THR A 124 39.14 4.26 0.81
N VAL A 125 38.67 3.10 1.27
CA VAL A 125 39.59 2.00 1.68
C VAL A 125 40.40 1.50 0.49
N ALA A 126 39.83 1.40 -0.70
CA ALA A 126 40.55 1.01 -1.90
C ALA A 126 41.64 2.04 -2.27
N GLN A 127 41.31 3.33 -2.24
CA GLN A 127 42.27 4.42 -2.49
C GLN A 127 43.41 4.43 -1.45
N ASP A 128 43.10 4.20 -0.18
CA ASP A 128 44.11 4.09 0.87
C ASP A 128 45.01 2.89 0.66
N ALA A 129 44.46 1.76 0.25
CA ALA A 129 45.21 0.56 -0.07
C ALA A 129 46.17 0.77 -1.26
N ASP A 130 45.69 1.40 -2.34
CA ASP A 130 46.52 1.76 -3.50
C ASP A 130 47.62 2.74 -3.13
N THR A 131 47.38 3.62 -2.17
CA THR A 131 48.40 4.58 -1.69
C THR A 131 49.45 3.88 -0.83
N GLN A 132 49.05 2.92 0.00
CA GLN A 132 49.94 2.21 0.93
C GLN A 132 50.74 1.10 0.23
N ALA A 133 50.15 0.44 -0.73
CA ALA A 133 50.76 -0.64 -1.52
C ALA A 133 50.36 -0.48 -3.00
N PRO A 134 50.95 0.49 -3.69
CA PRO A 134 50.67 0.65 -5.13
C PRO A 134 51.07 -0.64 -5.85
N LEU A 135 50.11 -1.22 -6.57
CA LEU A 135 50.38 -2.30 -7.51
C LEU A 135 51.32 -1.71 -8.58
N GLY A 136 52.59 -2.06 -8.54
CA GLY A 136 53.53 -1.68 -9.59
C GLY A 136 53.11 -2.26 -10.93
N ASP A 137 53.56 -1.69 -12.02
CA ASP A 137 53.36 -2.21 -13.38
C ASP A 137 54.06 -3.59 -13.61
N GLU A 138 54.43 -4.28 -12.57
CA GLU A 138 54.98 -5.61 -12.68
C GLU A 138 53.90 -6.62 -13.05
N PRO A 139 54.11 -7.42 -14.11
CA PRO A 139 53.16 -8.43 -14.51
C PRO A 139 52.88 -9.37 -13.34
N VAL A 140 51.60 -9.57 -13.01
CA VAL A 140 51.17 -10.48 -11.96
C VAL A 140 51.62 -11.88 -12.37
N GLU A 141 52.47 -12.52 -11.53
CA GLU A 141 53.01 -13.83 -11.82
C GLU A 141 51.85 -14.84 -11.99
N GLY A 142 51.78 -15.46 -13.16
CA GLY A 142 50.69 -16.41 -13.50
C GLY A 142 49.54 -15.88 -14.36
N ILE A 143 49.57 -14.60 -14.74
CA ILE A 143 48.65 -14.03 -15.72
C ILE A 143 49.43 -13.70 -17.00
N GLU A 144 49.14 -14.39 -18.09
CA GLU A 144 49.74 -14.09 -19.39
C GLU A 144 49.13 -12.85 -20.01
N GLU A 145 49.87 -12.13 -20.89
CA GLU A 145 49.37 -10.93 -21.56
C GLU A 145 48.06 -11.16 -22.31
N ALA A 146 47.83 -12.39 -22.79
CA ALA A 146 46.60 -12.82 -23.44
C ALA A 146 45.40 -12.85 -22.51
N ASP A 147 45.63 -13.06 -21.21
CA ASP A 147 44.53 -13.12 -20.18
C ASP A 147 44.07 -11.73 -19.77
N THR A 148 44.86 -10.68 -20.07
CA THR A 148 44.51 -9.30 -19.75
C THR A 148 43.66 -8.62 -20.81
N THR A 149 43.51 -9.24 -21.98
CA THR A 149 42.63 -8.75 -23.04
C THR A 149 41.17 -8.98 -22.62
N LEU A 150 40.49 -7.90 -22.29
CA LEU A 150 39.03 -7.94 -22.15
C LEU A 150 38.44 -8.37 -23.48
N LEU A 151 37.70 -9.47 -23.51
CA LEU A 151 36.91 -9.86 -24.66
C LEU A 151 35.98 -8.70 -25.02
N GLU A 152 36.04 -8.24 -26.25
CA GLU A 152 35.07 -7.26 -26.74
C GLU A 152 33.66 -7.83 -26.67
N ALA A 153 32.66 -6.98 -26.40
CA ALA A 153 31.29 -7.40 -26.16
C ALA A 153 30.67 -8.27 -27.26
N ASP A 154 31.22 -8.17 -28.49
CA ASP A 154 30.78 -8.94 -29.66
C ASP A 154 31.44 -10.33 -29.77
N ASP A 155 32.45 -10.63 -28.92
CA ASP A 155 33.13 -11.93 -28.87
C ASP A 155 32.49 -12.95 -27.92
N PHE A 156 31.41 -12.58 -27.26
CA PHE A 156 30.61 -13.54 -26.52
C PHE A 156 29.91 -14.47 -27.53
N THR A 157 30.53 -15.61 -27.84
CA THR A 157 29.80 -16.73 -28.44
C THR A 157 28.60 -17.01 -27.54
N GLU A 158 27.38 -17.01 -28.13
CA GLU A 158 26.16 -17.41 -27.42
C GLU A 158 26.47 -18.69 -26.66
N ALA A 159 26.20 -18.67 -25.34
CA ALA A 159 26.36 -19.85 -24.54
C ALA A 159 25.60 -20.97 -25.23
N GLN A 160 26.34 -21.96 -25.75
CA GLN A 160 25.71 -23.15 -26.32
C GLN A 160 24.80 -23.68 -25.22
N ASN A 161 23.52 -23.59 -25.47
CA ASN A 161 22.48 -24.13 -24.59
C ASN A 161 22.69 -25.65 -24.66
N SER A 162 23.66 -26.16 -23.87
CA SER A 162 23.77 -27.58 -23.60
C SER A 162 22.53 -27.94 -22.79
N VAL A 163 21.48 -28.29 -23.52
CA VAL A 163 20.35 -29.02 -22.95
C VAL A 163 21.01 -30.26 -22.35
N VAL A 164 21.14 -30.28 -21.04
CA VAL A 164 21.44 -31.51 -20.31
C VAL A 164 20.23 -32.37 -20.55
N GLU A 165 20.31 -33.29 -21.52
CA GLU A 165 19.33 -34.35 -21.68
C GLU A 165 19.37 -35.12 -20.36
N LEU A 166 18.31 -34.91 -19.57
CA LEU A 166 18.06 -35.74 -18.39
C LEU A 166 17.86 -37.16 -18.92
N ASP A 167 18.80 -38.03 -18.55
CA ASP A 167 18.75 -39.44 -18.85
C ASP A 167 17.47 -40.05 -18.28
N GLU A 168 16.48 -40.33 -19.14
CA GLU A 168 15.19 -40.94 -18.79
C GLU A 168 15.31 -42.42 -18.39
N THR A 169 16.49 -42.92 -18.05
CA THR A 169 16.70 -44.34 -17.72
C THR A 169 16.55 -44.70 -16.25
N LEU A 170 15.84 -43.93 -15.44
CA LEU A 170 15.52 -44.31 -14.04
C LEU A 170 14.03 -44.64 -13.83
N GLU A 171 13.33 -45.11 -14.86
CA GLU A 171 12.08 -45.82 -14.68
C GLU A 171 12.31 -47.31 -14.93
N GLY A 172 12.36 -48.05 -13.86
CA GLY A 172 12.32 -49.52 -13.92
C GLY A 172 13.16 -50.16 -12.83
N GLU A 173 12.51 -50.42 -11.72
CA GLU A 173 12.58 -51.66 -10.93
C GLU A 173 12.06 -51.37 -9.53
N ALA A 174 10.78 -51.57 -9.34
CA ALA A 174 10.17 -51.87 -8.06
C ALA A 174 9.39 -53.17 -8.23
N GLU A 175 10.02 -54.27 -7.82
CA GLU A 175 9.32 -55.46 -7.33
C GLU A 175 9.08 -55.34 -5.82
#